data_893c029360fddef726cd554a4e367b7b
#
_entry.id   893c029360fddef726cd554a4e367b7b
#
_cell.length_a   1.000
_cell.length_b   1.000
_cell.length_c   1.000
_cell.angle_alpha   90.00
_cell.angle_beta   90.00
_cell.angle_gamma   90.00
#
_symmetry.space_group_name_H-M   'P 1'
#
loop_
_entity.id
_entity.type
_entity.pdbx_description
1 polymer ?
#
loop_
_entity_poly.entity_id
_entity_poly.type
_entity_poly.pdbx_seq_one_letter_code
_entity_poly.pdbx_strand_id
1 'polypeptide(L)'
;MTDTVDRTESSGSGGSGLDSFFKLHERGTSVGTEVRAGFTTFLVMAYIIFVNPSILSVAGLDGAAVAAGTALVAGLLCVLMGVVANYPIAMAAGLGINGAVAFGLVLNDGLTPAGAMGVIVLEGLVVLALVAVGLREAIMNAVPLALKRAIGVGIGLFILFIGFVDGGLIGHGDPDGPVPVDFIFPNSMGAWLTLTGLLITVILFARKVPGALVISILLTAAIGLIIGFTTFPDPFVVTPSFATLGEFDLGNVFSQLGFVAAALTIFSFMLTDFFDTIGTATGIAEQAELAEEDGTIPGVGRLLFVDSLGAVAGGAAGVSSNTSYIESAAGVAEGGRSGLTAVVVGVLFLIAIFFTPLAQIVPLQATAPVLILVGFLMAHLIMGIDFGDFEEGFPALLTIMLMPLTFKITVGIGAGFVMWVLIKVVKGKAREVHPLMWVVALAFLIYFGQAVLNQAISA
;
A
#
# COMPACT_ATOMS: atom_id res chain seq x y z
N MET A 1 49.12 51.17 -5.34
CA MET A 1 48.00 50.97 -6.22
C MET A 1 47.28 49.72 -5.70
N THR A 2 46.28 49.94 -4.89
CA THR A 2 45.47 48.96 -4.21
C THR A 2 44.16 48.84 -4.99
N ASP A 3 44.00 47.73 -5.74
CA ASP A 3 42.75 47.42 -6.41
C ASP A 3 41.75 46.84 -5.38
N THR A 4 40.77 47.66 -5.04
CA THR A 4 39.59 47.28 -4.30
C THR A 4 38.62 46.55 -5.26
N VAL A 5 38.54 45.24 -5.13
CA VAL A 5 37.48 44.41 -5.82
C VAL A 5 36.15 44.72 -5.14
N ASP A 6 35.32 45.45 -5.85
CA ASP A 6 33.94 45.77 -5.49
C ASP A 6 33.12 44.46 -5.52
N ARG A 7 32.80 43.92 -4.36
CA ARG A 7 31.81 42.85 -4.22
C ARG A 7 30.43 43.51 -4.33
N THR A 8 29.90 43.52 -5.53
CA THR A 8 28.46 43.73 -5.72
C THR A 8 27.69 42.65 -5.02
N GLU A 9 27.18 42.96 -3.84
CA GLU A 9 26.10 42.20 -3.20
C GLU A 9 24.91 42.16 -4.18
N SER A 10 24.68 41.00 -4.80
CA SER A 10 23.44 40.74 -5.52
C SER A 10 22.32 40.69 -4.46
N SER A 11 21.62 41.82 -4.34
CA SER A 11 20.37 41.93 -3.59
C SER A 11 19.44 40.81 -4.00
N GLY A 12 19.17 39.91 -3.06
CA GLY A 12 18.24 38.78 -3.28
C GLY A 12 16.88 39.30 -3.75
N SER A 13 16.52 38.92 -4.94
CA SER A 13 15.12 38.96 -5.39
C SER A 13 14.33 38.09 -4.41
N GLY A 14 13.45 38.70 -3.63
CA GLY A 14 12.57 37.97 -2.70
C GLY A 14 11.85 36.85 -3.45
N GLY A 15 12.16 35.59 -3.10
CA GLY A 15 11.52 34.42 -3.65
C GLY A 15 10.01 34.57 -3.53
N SER A 16 9.26 34.05 -4.51
CA SER A 16 7.79 34.00 -4.43
C SER A 16 7.39 33.36 -3.10
N GLY A 17 6.22 33.68 -2.53
CA GLY A 17 5.77 33.06 -1.27
C GLY A 17 5.78 31.51 -1.32
N LEU A 18 5.61 30.90 -2.51
CA LEU A 18 5.74 29.47 -2.74
C LEU A 18 7.19 29.00 -2.58
N ASP A 19 8.16 29.74 -3.09
CA ASP A 19 9.59 29.40 -2.99
C ASP A 19 10.04 29.35 -1.52
N SER A 20 9.66 30.35 -0.74
CA SER A 20 9.96 30.41 0.69
C SER A 20 9.25 29.29 1.48
N PHE A 21 7.98 28.99 1.17
CA PHE A 21 7.19 27.99 1.89
C PHE A 21 7.71 26.56 1.64
N PHE A 22 7.98 26.21 0.38
CA PHE A 22 8.46 24.88 0.01
C PHE A 22 9.99 24.74 0.02
N LYS A 23 10.73 25.83 0.28
CA LYS A 23 12.20 25.88 0.30
C LYS A 23 12.82 25.46 -1.05
N LEU A 24 12.22 25.89 -2.16
CA LEU A 24 12.59 25.42 -3.49
C LEU A 24 14.06 25.74 -3.82
N HIS A 25 14.47 26.97 -3.58
CA HIS A 25 15.85 27.41 -3.83
C HIS A 25 16.86 26.68 -2.94
N GLU A 26 16.53 26.47 -1.64
CA GLU A 26 17.36 25.73 -0.67
C GLU A 26 17.57 24.27 -1.13
N ARG A 27 16.54 23.67 -1.75
CA ARG A 27 16.55 22.30 -2.24
C ARG A 27 17.00 22.14 -3.71
N GLY A 28 17.50 23.22 -4.33
CA GLY A 28 18.04 23.20 -5.70
C GLY A 28 16.98 22.88 -6.78
N THR A 29 15.71 23.23 -6.55
CA THR A 29 14.61 22.96 -7.47
C THR A 29 13.87 24.25 -7.89
N SER A 30 12.87 24.14 -8.74
CA SER A 30 12.04 25.25 -9.20
C SER A 30 10.58 24.83 -9.30
N VAL A 31 9.66 25.81 -9.28
CA VAL A 31 8.22 25.55 -9.47
C VAL A 31 7.95 24.69 -10.73
N GLY A 32 8.60 25.01 -11.85
CA GLY A 32 8.43 24.25 -13.10
C GLY A 32 8.89 22.81 -12.99
N THR A 33 10.00 22.55 -12.30
CA THR A 33 10.52 21.21 -12.02
C THR A 33 9.57 20.43 -11.12
N GLU A 34 9.09 21.03 -10.05
CA GLU A 34 8.15 20.41 -9.10
C GLU A 34 6.81 20.05 -9.77
N VAL A 35 6.28 20.93 -10.62
CA VAL A 35 5.05 20.66 -11.38
C VAL A 35 5.24 19.49 -12.34
N ARG A 36 6.36 19.45 -13.08
CA ARG A 36 6.69 18.32 -13.96
C ARG A 36 6.84 17.03 -13.18
N ALA A 37 7.56 17.06 -12.06
CA ALA A 37 7.75 15.94 -11.16
C ALA A 37 6.41 15.40 -10.61
N GLY A 38 5.52 16.31 -10.16
CA GLY A 38 4.19 15.94 -9.69
C GLY A 38 3.32 15.31 -10.78
N PHE A 39 3.38 15.84 -11.99
CA PHE A 39 2.67 15.25 -13.13
C PHE A 39 3.18 13.86 -13.46
N THR A 40 4.50 13.65 -13.44
CA THR A 40 5.12 12.33 -13.66
C THR A 40 4.71 11.34 -12.58
N THR A 41 4.78 11.73 -11.30
CA THR A 41 4.31 10.87 -10.18
C THR A 41 2.84 10.49 -10.36
N PHE A 42 1.98 11.47 -10.65
CA PHE A 42 0.55 11.21 -10.86
C PHE A 42 0.33 10.20 -11.98
N LEU A 43 0.99 10.35 -13.14
CA LEU A 43 0.85 9.41 -14.26
C LEU A 43 1.24 7.98 -13.89
N VAL A 44 2.26 7.81 -13.05
CA VAL A 44 2.75 6.49 -12.66
C VAL A 44 1.79 5.84 -11.65
N MET A 45 1.15 6.60 -10.76
CA MET A 45 0.30 6.06 -9.70
C MET A 45 -1.21 6.17 -9.96
N ALA A 46 -1.66 6.86 -11.03
CA ALA A 46 -3.08 7.05 -11.32
C ALA A 46 -3.85 5.74 -11.58
N TYR A 47 -3.16 4.64 -11.82
CA TYR A 47 -3.76 3.31 -11.94
C TYR A 47 -4.59 2.91 -10.71
N ILE A 48 -4.28 3.48 -9.53
CA ILE A 48 -4.98 3.17 -8.28
C ILE A 48 -6.48 3.54 -8.34
N ILE A 49 -6.84 4.54 -9.15
CA ILE A 49 -8.25 4.94 -9.38
C ILE A 49 -9.08 3.78 -9.96
N PHE A 50 -8.43 2.88 -10.69
CA PHE A 50 -9.06 1.70 -11.30
C PHE A 50 -8.84 0.44 -10.47
N VAL A 51 -7.66 0.25 -9.94
CA VAL A 51 -7.27 -0.96 -9.22
C VAL A 51 -7.92 -1.03 -7.83
N ASN A 52 -8.00 0.07 -7.09
CA ASN A 52 -8.62 0.05 -5.77
C ASN A 52 -10.10 -0.36 -5.82
N PRO A 53 -10.96 0.28 -6.65
CA PRO A 53 -12.33 -0.18 -6.77
C PRO A 53 -12.46 -1.61 -7.31
N SER A 54 -11.56 -2.08 -8.17
CA SER A 54 -11.61 -3.47 -8.65
C SER A 54 -11.41 -4.48 -7.53
N ILE A 55 -10.49 -4.21 -6.60
CA ILE A 55 -10.23 -5.08 -5.44
C ILE A 55 -11.39 -5.00 -4.43
N LEU A 56 -11.78 -3.79 -4.03
CA LEU A 56 -12.76 -3.60 -2.96
C LEU A 56 -14.19 -3.95 -3.38
N SER A 57 -14.51 -3.90 -4.67
CA SER A 57 -15.82 -4.34 -5.18
C SER A 57 -16.04 -5.84 -5.00
N VAL A 58 -14.98 -6.64 -5.01
CA VAL A 58 -15.07 -8.09 -4.71
C VAL A 58 -15.58 -8.33 -3.28
N ALA A 59 -15.29 -7.40 -2.38
CA ALA A 59 -15.79 -7.39 -1.00
C ALA A 59 -17.20 -6.80 -0.85
N GLY A 60 -17.86 -6.39 -1.94
CA GLY A 60 -19.21 -5.86 -1.93
C GLY A 60 -19.32 -4.34 -1.73
N LEU A 61 -18.21 -3.58 -1.76
CA LEU A 61 -18.28 -2.12 -1.79
C LEU A 61 -18.69 -1.61 -3.18
N ASP A 62 -19.38 -0.46 -3.22
CA ASP A 62 -19.71 0.21 -4.48
C ASP A 62 -18.45 0.71 -5.18
N GLY A 63 -18.09 0.07 -6.30
CA GLY A 63 -16.87 0.39 -7.06
C GLY A 63 -16.84 1.84 -7.57
N ALA A 64 -17.97 2.43 -7.92
CA ALA A 64 -18.03 3.84 -8.35
C ALA A 64 -17.72 4.78 -7.19
N ALA A 65 -18.27 4.50 -6.00
CA ALA A 65 -17.98 5.27 -4.80
C ALA A 65 -16.54 5.08 -4.31
N VAL A 66 -16.02 3.86 -4.37
CA VAL A 66 -14.61 3.58 -4.05
C VAL A 66 -13.68 4.34 -4.99
N ALA A 67 -13.95 4.38 -6.31
CA ALA A 67 -13.13 5.12 -7.27
C ALA A 67 -13.09 6.62 -6.94
N ALA A 68 -14.25 7.24 -6.71
CA ALA A 68 -14.35 8.65 -6.36
C ALA A 68 -13.74 8.96 -5.00
N GLY A 69 -14.00 8.13 -3.99
CA GLY A 69 -13.41 8.23 -2.65
C GLY A 69 -11.88 8.08 -2.69
N THR A 70 -11.35 7.14 -3.49
CA THR A 70 -9.91 6.96 -3.68
C THR A 70 -9.25 8.22 -4.23
N ALA A 71 -9.82 8.80 -5.27
CA ALA A 71 -9.28 10.04 -5.85
C ALA A 71 -9.39 11.23 -4.87
N LEU A 72 -10.50 11.33 -4.12
CA LEU A 72 -10.70 12.38 -3.12
C LEU A 72 -9.67 12.27 -1.98
N VAL A 73 -9.58 11.10 -1.36
CA VAL A 73 -8.70 10.89 -0.19
C VAL A 73 -7.25 11.02 -0.59
N ALA A 74 -6.81 10.38 -1.70
CA ALA A 74 -5.47 10.53 -2.23
C ALA A 74 -5.14 11.99 -2.54
N GLY A 75 -6.08 12.71 -3.16
CA GLY A 75 -5.92 14.13 -3.47
C GLY A 75 -5.68 14.98 -2.22
N LEU A 76 -6.54 14.85 -1.21
CA LEU A 76 -6.43 15.61 0.04
C LEU A 76 -5.16 15.26 0.82
N LEU A 77 -4.82 13.96 0.90
CA LEU A 77 -3.64 13.50 1.64
C LEU A 77 -2.32 13.90 0.95
N CYS A 78 -2.25 13.86 -0.39
CA CYS A 78 -1.09 14.37 -1.11
C CYS A 78 -0.89 15.88 -0.87
N VAL A 79 -1.97 16.67 -0.88
CA VAL A 79 -1.88 18.09 -0.52
C VAL A 79 -1.40 18.26 0.92
N LEU A 80 -1.96 17.49 1.85
CA LEU A 80 -1.59 17.54 3.26
C LEU A 80 -0.12 17.13 3.47
N MET A 81 0.34 16.06 2.81
CA MET A 81 1.74 15.61 2.82
C MET A 81 2.67 16.71 2.32
N GLY A 82 2.32 17.35 1.21
CA GLY A 82 3.12 18.46 0.66
C GLY A 82 3.19 19.65 1.58
N VAL A 83 2.08 20.05 2.20
CA VAL A 83 2.00 21.26 3.04
C VAL A 83 2.59 21.03 4.44
N VAL A 84 2.31 19.88 5.07
CA VAL A 84 2.69 19.60 6.47
C VAL A 84 4.10 19.03 6.57
N ALA A 85 4.41 18.01 5.77
CA ALA A 85 5.69 17.32 5.81
C ALA A 85 6.73 17.95 4.87
N ASN A 86 6.30 18.61 3.81
CA ASN A 86 7.13 19.17 2.76
C ASN A 86 8.06 18.14 2.11
N TYR A 87 7.53 16.94 1.80
CA TYR A 87 8.22 15.87 1.08
C TYR A 87 7.58 15.61 -0.28
N PRO A 88 8.36 15.23 -1.31
CA PRO A 88 7.84 14.88 -2.63
C PRO A 88 7.23 13.47 -2.64
N ILE A 89 6.40 13.17 -1.64
CA ILE A 89 5.79 11.85 -1.43
C ILE A 89 4.28 11.96 -1.65
N ALA A 90 3.79 11.21 -2.61
CA ALA A 90 2.38 11.06 -2.87
C ALA A 90 1.79 9.91 -2.03
N MET A 91 0.50 9.99 -1.76
CA MET A 91 -0.24 9.02 -0.96
C MET A 91 -1.48 8.54 -1.70
N ALA A 92 -1.78 7.26 -1.56
CA ALA A 92 -3.03 6.67 -2.04
C ALA A 92 -3.33 5.35 -1.31
N ALA A 93 -4.44 4.69 -1.66
CA ALA A 93 -4.84 3.42 -1.05
C ALA A 93 -3.79 2.32 -1.25
N GLY A 94 -3.32 1.71 -0.17
CA GLY A 94 -2.27 0.69 -0.17
C GLY A 94 -2.73 -0.64 -0.74
N LEU A 95 -2.21 -1.04 -1.89
CA LEU A 95 -2.66 -2.24 -2.61
C LEU A 95 -2.61 -3.52 -1.78
N GLY A 96 -1.56 -3.69 -0.97
CA GLY A 96 -1.42 -4.85 -0.10
C GLY A 96 -2.51 -4.92 0.95
N ILE A 97 -2.80 -3.78 1.56
CA ILE A 97 -3.85 -3.65 2.57
C ILE A 97 -5.23 -3.86 1.93
N ASN A 98 -5.48 -3.32 0.73
CA ASN A 98 -6.74 -3.48 0.01
C ASN A 98 -7.07 -4.96 -0.26
N GLY A 99 -6.08 -5.73 -0.70
CA GLY A 99 -6.22 -7.17 -0.89
C GLY A 99 -6.54 -7.89 0.42
N ALA A 100 -5.84 -7.54 1.51
CA ALA A 100 -6.10 -8.13 2.82
C ALA A 100 -7.49 -7.75 3.37
N VAL A 101 -7.96 -6.54 3.13
CA VAL A 101 -9.32 -6.10 3.48
C VAL A 101 -10.35 -6.91 2.72
N ALA A 102 -10.26 -6.96 1.39
CA ALA A 102 -11.27 -7.62 0.57
C ALA A 102 -11.27 -9.13 0.78
N PHE A 103 -10.15 -9.79 0.59
CA PHE A 103 -10.05 -11.24 0.59
C PHE A 103 -9.87 -11.82 2.00
N GLY A 104 -9.07 -11.14 2.85
CA GLY A 104 -8.82 -11.59 4.21
C GLY A 104 -9.99 -11.28 5.15
N LEU A 105 -10.28 -10.01 5.38
CA LEU A 105 -11.26 -9.61 6.39
C LEU A 105 -12.70 -9.90 5.98
N VAL A 106 -13.09 -9.56 4.75
CA VAL A 106 -14.48 -9.72 4.32
C VAL A 106 -14.76 -11.15 3.88
N LEU A 107 -14.06 -11.66 2.88
CA LEU A 107 -14.40 -12.97 2.29
C LEU A 107 -13.98 -14.14 3.17
N ASN A 108 -12.86 -14.05 3.90
CA ASN A 108 -12.36 -15.18 4.68
C ASN A 108 -12.75 -15.10 6.17
N ASP A 109 -12.66 -13.92 6.79
CA ASP A 109 -12.97 -13.74 8.21
C ASP A 109 -14.43 -13.36 8.48
N GLY A 110 -15.21 -13.05 7.41
CA GLY A 110 -16.65 -12.84 7.46
C GLY A 110 -17.07 -11.49 8.05
N LEU A 111 -16.17 -10.48 8.09
CA LEU A 111 -16.57 -9.13 8.45
C LEU A 111 -17.48 -8.53 7.37
N THR A 112 -18.35 -7.63 7.79
CA THR A 112 -19.03 -6.77 6.81
C THR A 112 -18.02 -5.83 6.15
N PRO A 113 -18.28 -5.32 4.93
CA PRO A 113 -17.43 -4.31 4.32
C PRO A 113 -17.16 -3.11 5.24
N ALA A 114 -18.21 -2.63 5.94
CA ALA A 114 -18.09 -1.56 6.94
C ALA A 114 -17.25 -1.99 8.16
N GLY A 115 -17.35 -3.25 8.61
CA GLY A 115 -16.52 -3.80 9.68
C GLY A 115 -15.04 -3.87 9.28
N ALA A 116 -14.74 -4.28 8.06
CA ALA A 116 -13.37 -4.29 7.54
C ALA A 116 -12.78 -2.87 7.47
N MET A 117 -13.56 -1.87 7.07
CA MET A 117 -13.16 -0.46 7.16
C MET A 117 -12.98 0.00 8.61
N GLY A 118 -13.76 -0.54 9.55
CA GLY A 118 -13.58 -0.34 10.99
C GLY A 118 -12.19 -0.80 11.49
N VAL A 119 -11.66 -1.93 10.98
CA VAL A 119 -10.29 -2.38 11.28
C VAL A 119 -9.27 -1.33 10.82
N ILE A 120 -9.44 -0.78 9.62
CA ILE A 120 -8.54 0.25 9.06
C ILE A 120 -8.58 1.54 9.88
N VAL A 121 -9.78 2.00 10.27
CA VAL A 121 -9.90 3.17 11.15
C VAL A 121 -9.18 2.93 12.49
N LEU A 122 -9.38 1.74 13.10
CA LEU A 122 -8.75 1.40 14.37
C LEU A 122 -7.23 1.31 14.26
N GLU A 123 -6.71 0.69 13.19
CA GLU A 123 -5.26 0.62 12.97
C GLU A 123 -4.66 2.01 12.85
N GLY A 124 -5.25 2.88 12.01
CA GLY A 124 -4.80 4.25 11.83
C GLY A 124 -4.83 5.07 13.14
N LEU A 125 -5.87 4.91 13.96
CA LEU A 125 -5.96 5.55 15.28
C LEU A 125 -4.86 5.05 16.23
N VAL A 126 -4.54 3.74 16.20
CA VAL A 126 -3.44 3.18 16.99
C VAL A 126 -2.10 3.74 16.53
N VAL A 127 -1.83 3.78 15.21
CA VAL A 127 -0.59 4.38 14.70
C VAL A 127 -0.49 5.85 15.08
N LEU A 128 -1.58 6.61 14.93
CA LEU A 128 -1.62 8.03 15.29
C LEU A 128 -1.30 8.25 16.77
N ALA A 129 -1.87 7.42 17.65
CA ALA A 129 -1.59 7.46 19.09
C ALA A 129 -0.11 7.14 19.38
N LEU A 130 0.47 6.11 18.73
CA LEU A 130 1.87 5.72 18.89
C LEU A 130 2.84 6.80 18.40
N VAL A 131 2.50 7.48 17.31
CA VAL A 131 3.26 8.64 16.80
C VAL A 131 3.19 9.79 17.80
N ALA A 132 2.01 10.09 18.34
CA ALA A 132 1.80 11.19 19.28
C ALA A 132 2.57 11.00 20.61
N VAL A 133 2.72 9.77 21.10
CA VAL A 133 3.43 9.46 22.35
C VAL A 133 4.91 9.10 22.13
N GLY A 134 5.41 9.11 20.89
CA GLY A 134 6.82 8.82 20.56
C GLY A 134 7.25 7.36 20.74
N LEU A 135 6.32 6.41 20.91
CA LEU A 135 6.62 4.97 21.07
C LEU A 135 6.97 4.27 19.75
N ARG A 136 6.89 4.97 18.65
CA ARG A 136 7.13 4.46 17.32
C ARG A 136 8.52 3.83 17.15
N GLU A 137 9.57 4.50 17.65
CA GLU A 137 10.94 4.01 17.57
C GLU A 137 11.12 2.67 18.30
N ALA A 138 10.40 2.47 19.41
CA ALA A 138 10.43 1.22 20.16
C ALA A 138 9.88 0.05 19.33
N ILE A 139 8.82 0.26 18.57
CA ILE A 139 8.23 -0.77 17.69
C ILE A 139 9.17 -1.04 16.51
N MET A 140 9.72 0.01 15.91
CA MET A 140 10.70 -0.14 14.82
C MET A 140 11.88 -1.00 15.23
N ASN A 141 12.44 -0.75 16.40
CA ASN A 141 13.61 -1.45 16.90
C ASN A 141 13.31 -2.86 17.40
N ALA A 142 12.07 -3.15 17.76
CA ALA A 142 11.66 -4.47 18.25
C ALA A 142 11.63 -5.54 17.17
N VAL A 143 11.22 -5.19 15.94
CA VAL A 143 11.03 -6.15 14.85
C VAL A 143 12.32 -6.30 14.05
N PRO A 144 12.84 -7.54 13.85
CA PRO A 144 14.03 -7.81 13.06
C PRO A 144 13.89 -7.35 11.60
N LEU A 145 14.99 -6.87 11.00
CA LEU A 145 14.99 -6.34 9.64
C LEU A 145 14.54 -7.36 8.60
N ALA A 146 14.94 -8.62 8.76
CA ALA A 146 14.52 -9.71 7.87
C ALA A 146 12.99 -9.90 7.88
N LEU A 147 12.34 -9.81 9.04
CA LEU A 147 10.89 -9.91 9.14
C LEU A 147 10.18 -8.69 8.57
N LYS A 148 10.72 -7.48 8.74
CA LYS A 148 10.21 -6.27 8.09
C LYS A 148 10.18 -6.42 6.57
N ARG A 149 11.28 -6.88 5.98
CA ARG A 149 11.39 -7.14 4.53
C ARG A 149 10.46 -8.27 4.10
N ALA A 150 10.37 -9.34 4.91
CA ALA A 150 9.51 -10.47 4.64
C ALA A 150 8.02 -10.09 4.60
N ILE A 151 7.57 -9.15 5.43
CA ILE A 151 6.21 -8.60 5.38
C ILE A 151 5.96 -7.96 4.01
N GLY A 152 6.83 -7.08 3.54
CA GLY A 152 6.70 -6.45 2.23
C GLY A 152 6.70 -7.44 1.06
N VAL A 153 7.62 -8.44 1.09
CA VAL A 153 7.65 -9.51 0.07
C VAL A 153 6.39 -10.36 0.11
N GLY A 154 5.93 -10.75 1.31
CA GLY A 154 4.72 -11.56 1.48
C GLY A 154 3.47 -10.87 0.94
N ILE A 155 3.34 -9.56 1.20
CA ILE A 155 2.28 -8.73 0.63
C ILE A 155 2.40 -8.67 -0.90
N GLY A 156 3.61 -8.46 -1.42
CA GLY A 156 3.84 -8.45 -2.88
C GLY A 156 3.40 -9.75 -3.54
N LEU A 157 3.77 -10.90 -2.98
CA LEU A 157 3.35 -12.21 -3.49
C LEU A 157 1.83 -12.43 -3.32
N PHE A 158 1.24 -11.91 -2.26
CA PHE A 158 -0.20 -11.96 -2.04
C PHE A 158 -0.97 -11.18 -3.13
N ILE A 159 -0.53 -9.94 -3.45
CA ILE A 159 -1.13 -9.14 -4.53
C ILE A 159 -0.94 -9.83 -5.88
N LEU A 160 0.25 -10.38 -6.15
CA LEU A 160 0.55 -11.12 -7.37
C LEU A 160 -0.40 -12.31 -7.53
N PHE A 161 -0.62 -13.07 -6.46
CA PHE A 161 -1.53 -14.21 -6.46
C PHE A 161 -2.98 -13.78 -6.73
N ILE A 162 -3.45 -12.69 -6.09
CA ILE A 162 -4.76 -12.09 -6.38
C ILE A 162 -4.86 -11.74 -7.87
N GLY A 163 -3.83 -11.12 -8.45
CA GLY A 163 -3.80 -10.79 -9.88
C GLY A 163 -3.98 -12.02 -10.79
N PHE A 164 -3.39 -13.16 -10.45
CA PHE A 164 -3.61 -14.41 -11.20
C PHE A 164 -5.04 -14.96 -11.04
N VAL A 165 -5.61 -14.85 -9.85
CA VAL A 165 -6.99 -15.31 -9.58
C VAL A 165 -8.00 -14.41 -10.29
N ASP A 166 -7.92 -13.09 -10.14
CA ASP A 166 -8.81 -12.12 -10.80
C ASP A 166 -8.68 -12.15 -12.33
N GLY A 167 -7.48 -12.47 -12.81
CA GLY A 167 -7.21 -12.68 -14.23
C GLY A 167 -7.76 -13.98 -14.80
N GLY A 168 -8.29 -14.88 -13.95
CA GLY A 168 -8.82 -16.19 -14.37
C GLY A 168 -7.74 -17.17 -14.85
N LEU A 169 -6.50 -17.03 -14.37
CA LEU A 169 -5.35 -17.89 -14.70
C LEU A 169 -5.07 -18.94 -13.62
N ILE A 170 -5.50 -18.66 -12.39
CA ILE A 170 -5.47 -19.58 -11.25
C ILE A 170 -6.87 -19.62 -10.63
N GLY A 171 -7.31 -20.80 -10.21
CA GLY A 171 -8.59 -21.00 -9.55
C GLY A 171 -8.57 -22.15 -8.59
N HIS A 172 -9.75 -22.50 -8.07
CA HIS A 172 -9.89 -23.66 -7.21
C HIS A 172 -9.51 -24.92 -7.98
N GLY A 173 -8.66 -25.75 -7.36
CA GLY A 173 -8.40 -27.10 -7.84
C GLY A 173 -9.64 -27.98 -7.75
N ASP A 174 -9.52 -29.22 -8.23
CA ASP A 174 -10.55 -30.24 -8.03
C ASP A 174 -10.81 -30.39 -6.52
N PRO A 175 -12.07 -30.27 -6.04
CA PRO A 175 -12.42 -30.48 -4.63
C PRO A 175 -11.93 -31.82 -4.06
N ASP A 176 -11.86 -32.84 -4.90
CA ASP A 176 -11.36 -34.19 -4.56
C ASP A 176 -9.86 -34.38 -4.92
N GLY A 177 -9.24 -33.35 -5.47
CA GLY A 177 -7.85 -33.36 -5.90
C GLY A 177 -6.84 -33.09 -4.76
N PRO A 178 -5.54 -33.35 -4.99
CA PRO A 178 -4.52 -33.22 -3.97
C PRO A 178 -4.08 -31.75 -3.74
N VAL A 179 -4.47 -30.80 -4.59
CA VAL A 179 -4.04 -29.40 -4.52
C VAL A 179 -5.24 -28.46 -4.42
N PRO A 180 -5.18 -27.44 -3.53
CA PRO A 180 -6.30 -26.52 -3.34
C PRO A 180 -6.44 -25.49 -4.47
N VAL A 181 -5.39 -25.28 -5.28
CA VAL A 181 -5.37 -24.35 -6.41
C VAL A 181 -4.82 -25.03 -7.64
N ASP A 182 -5.33 -24.66 -8.80
CA ASP A 182 -4.91 -25.23 -10.09
C ASP A 182 -4.76 -24.12 -11.13
N PHE A 183 -3.92 -24.39 -12.13
CA PHE A 183 -3.79 -23.54 -13.29
C PHE A 183 -4.99 -23.72 -14.22
N ILE A 184 -5.67 -22.62 -14.51
CA ILE A 184 -6.79 -22.64 -15.45
C ILE A 184 -6.25 -22.36 -16.85
N PHE A 185 -6.36 -23.35 -17.75
CA PHE A 185 -6.02 -23.11 -19.15
C PHE A 185 -6.88 -21.97 -19.71
N PRO A 186 -6.28 -21.01 -20.44
CA PRO A 186 -6.99 -19.84 -20.96
C PRO A 186 -7.94 -20.25 -22.10
N ASN A 187 -9.10 -20.77 -21.73
CA ASN A 187 -10.18 -21.18 -22.61
C ASN A 187 -11.35 -20.18 -22.65
N SER A 188 -11.29 -19.13 -21.83
CA SER A 188 -12.29 -18.07 -21.76
C SER A 188 -11.78 -16.77 -22.40
N MET A 189 -12.71 -15.96 -22.92
CA MET A 189 -12.42 -14.63 -23.45
C MET A 189 -11.76 -13.73 -22.40
N GLY A 190 -12.16 -13.85 -21.14
CA GLY A 190 -11.58 -13.10 -20.01
C GLY A 190 -10.10 -13.45 -19.78
N ALA A 191 -9.74 -14.75 -19.76
CA ALA A 191 -8.36 -15.17 -19.58
C ALA A 191 -7.45 -14.68 -20.73
N TRP A 192 -7.94 -14.71 -21.98
CA TRP A 192 -7.21 -14.14 -23.12
C TRP A 192 -7.07 -12.61 -23.02
N LEU A 193 -8.11 -11.92 -22.53
CA LEU A 193 -8.03 -10.47 -22.28
C LEU A 193 -6.97 -10.16 -21.22
N THR A 194 -6.91 -10.93 -20.12
CA THR A 194 -5.86 -10.81 -19.09
C THR A 194 -4.47 -11.03 -19.68
N LEU A 195 -4.25 -12.10 -20.45
CA LEU A 195 -2.95 -12.38 -21.07
C LEU A 195 -2.53 -11.28 -22.04
N THR A 196 -3.47 -10.74 -22.81
CA THR A 196 -3.22 -9.60 -23.72
C THR A 196 -2.85 -8.36 -22.90
N GLY A 197 -3.59 -8.06 -21.82
CA GLY A 197 -3.30 -6.97 -20.90
C GLY A 197 -1.92 -7.14 -20.24
N LEU A 198 -1.57 -8.36 -19.82
CA LEU A 198 -0.25 -8.64 -19.25
C LEU A 198 0.88 -8.38 -20.23
N LEU A 199 0.70 -8.81 -21.48
CA LEU A 199 1.69 -8.54 -22.55
C LEU A 199 1.85 -7.03 -22.76
N ILE A 200 0.74 -6.27 -22.85
CA ILE A 200 0.77 -4.82 -22.99
C ILE A 200 1.48 -4.19 -21.79
N THR A 201 1.13 -4.59 -20.57
CA THR A 201 1.74 -4.07 -19.32
C THR A 201 3.25 -4.29 -19.33
N VAL A 202 3.69 -5.51 -19.62
CA VAL A 202 5.13 -5.88 -19.64
C VAL A 202 5.88 -5.08 -20.74
N ILE A 203 5.32 -4.95 -21.94
CA ILE A 203 5.96 -4.20 -23.04
C ILE A 203 6.10 -2.72 -22.67
N LEU A 204 5.04 -2.09 -22.16
CA LEU A 204 5.06 -0.67 -21.79
C LEU A 204 6.03 -0.42 -20.63
N PHE A 205 6.01 -1.29 -19.63
CA PHE A 205 6.89 -1.19 -18.47
C PHE A 205 8.37 -1.41 -18.87
N ALA A 206 8.68 -2.44 -19.64
CA ALA A 206 10.03 -2.73 -20.12
C ALA A 206 10.59 -1.59 -21.00
N ARG A 207 9.72 -0.88 -21.72
CA ARG A 207 10.08 0.31 -22.49
C ARG A 207 10.13 1.60 -21.67
N LYS A 208 9.91 1.50 -20.35
CA LYS A 208 9.92 2.64 -19.43
C LYS A 208 8.95 3.77 -19.84
N VAL A 209 7.79 3.40 -20.38
CA VAL A 209 6.76 4.38 -20.78
C VAL A 209 6.16 5.00 -19.50
N PRO A 210 6.19 6.32 -19.34
CA PRO A 210 5.54 6.97 -18.21
C PRO A 210 4.05 6.64 -18.17
N GLY A 211 3.52 6.25 -17.00
CA GLY A 211 2.12 5.83 -16.86
C GLY A 211 1.79 4.47 -17.49
N ALA A 212 2.80 3.60 -17.72
CA ALA A 212 2.62 2.28 -18.33
C ALA A 212 1.43 1.49 -17.73
N LEU A 213 1.25 1.55 -16.42
CA LEU A 213 0.20 0.81 -15.72
C LEU A 213 -1.20 1.34 -16.06
N VAL A 214 -1.42 2.64 -15.97
CA VAL A 214 -2.72 3.23 -16.33
C VAL A 214 -3.02 3.08 -17.82
N ILE A 215 -2.00 3.26 -18.68
CA ILE A 215 -2.16 3.09 -20.13
C ILE A 215 -2.54 1.64 -20.46
N SER A 216 -1.91 0.66 -19.81
CA SER A 216 -2.23 -0.76 -20.03
C SER A 216 -3.65 -1.12 -19.60
N ILE A 217 -4.13 -0.58 -18.46
CA ILE A 217 -5.51 -0.77 -18.02
C ILE A 217 -6.49 -0.23 -19.06
N LEU A 218 -6.27 1.02 -19.50
CA LEU A 218 -7.17 1.68 -20.45
C LEU A 218 -7.17 0.98 -21.81
N LEU A 219 -6.00 0.56 -22.31
CA LEU A 219 -5.90 -0.20 -23.57
C LEU A 219 -6.59 -1.56 -23.46
N THR A 220 -6.37 -2.28 -22.36
CA THR A 220 -7.01 -3.58 -22.13
C THR A 220 -8.51 -3.46 -21.97
N ALA A 221 -9.00 -2.45 -21.26
CA ALA A 221 -10.43 -2.14 -21.15
C ALA A 221 -11.04 -1.78 -22.51
N ALA A 222 -10.35 -0.97 -23.32
CA ALA A 222 -10.78 -0.63 -24.67
C ALA A 222 -10.87 -1.87 -25.58
N ILE A 223 -9.89 -2.79 -25.50
CA ILE A 223 -9.97 -4.08 -26.18
C ILE A 223 -11.19 -4.87 -25.70
N GLY A 224 -11.42 -4.92 -24.36
CA GLY A 224 -12.59 -5.58 -23.77
C GLY A 224 -13.91 -5.05 -24.31
N LEU A 225 -14.03 -3.73 -24.50
CA LEU A 225 -15.20 -3.10 -25.14
C LEU A 225 -15.35 -3.51 -26.62
N ILE A 226 -14.25 -3.46 -27.39
CA ILE A 226 -14.26 -3.78 -28.81
C ILE A 226 -14.67 -5.22 -29.08
N ILE A 227 -14.20 -6.18 -28.27
CA ILE A 227 -14.54 -7.59 -28.40
C ILE A 227 -15.89 -7.95 -27.76
N GLY A 228 -16.59 -6.99 -27.14
CA GLY A 228 -17.88 -7.20 -26.47
C GLY A 228 -17.78 -7.97 -25.15
N PHE A 229 -16.59 -8.04 -24.54
CA PHE A 229 -16.40 -8.64 -23.20
C PHE A 229 -16.97 -7.75 -22.10
N THR A 230 -16.84 -6.44 -22.24
CA THR A 230 -17.45 -5.44 -21.37
C THR A 230 -18.37 -4.55 -22.17
N THR A 231 -19.38 -3.99 -21.48
CA THR A 231 -20.31 -3.03 -22.06
C THR A 231 -20.37 -1.80 -21.16
N PHE A 232 -20.80 -0.67 -21.71
CA PHE A 232 -21.13 0.47 -20.86
C PHE A 232 -22.28 0.07 -19.93
N PRO A 233 -22.20 0.35 -18.61
CA PRO A 233 -23.31 0.10 -17.71
C PRO A 233 -24.52 0.95 -18.10
N ASP A 234 -25.72 0.41 -17.89
CA ASP A 234 -26.98 1.12 -18.16
C ASP A 234 -27.82 1.15 -16.86
N PRO A 235 -28.01 2.31 -16.23
CA PRO A 235 -27.52 3.64 -16.65
C PRO A 235 -26.00 3.82 -16.38
N PHE A 236 -25.30 4.47 -17.31
CA PHE A 236 -23.94 4.93 -17.06
C PHE A 236 -23.99 6.19 -16.17
N VAL A 237 -23.47 6.05 -14.94
CA VAL A 237 -23.48 7.15 -13.96
C VAL A 237 -22.28 8.05 -14.21
N VAL A 238 -22.54 9.26 -14.68
CA VAL A 238 -21.51 10.26 -15.03
C VAL A 238 -21.05 11.06 -13.81
N THR A 239 -21.90 11.15 -12.75
CA THR A 239 -21.56 11.89 -11.53
C THR A 239 -20.77 11.02 -10.56
N PRO A 240 -19.67 11.54 -9.96
CA PRO A 240 -18.94 10.83 -8.92
C PRO A 240 -19.87 10.48 -7.74
N SER A 241 -19.76 9.25 -7.23
CA SER A 241 -20.48 8.79 -6.04
C SER A 241 -19.53 8.81 -4.83
N PHE A 242 -20.08 9.16 -3.67
CA PHE A 242 -19.36 9.13 -2.39
C PHE A 242 -20.13 8.31 -1.34
N ALA A 243 -20.87 7.31 -1.78
CA ALA A 243 -21.73 6.50 -0.91
C ALA A 243 -20.97 5.72 0.16
N THR A 244 -19.68 5.51 -0.01
CA THR A 244 -18.83 4.80 0.99
C THR A 244 -18.30 5.71 2.10
N LEU A 245 -18.49 7.04 2.01
CA LEU A 245 -18.02 7.97 3.03
C LEU A 245 -18.79 7.77 4.35
N GLY A 246 -18.07 7.49 5.42
CA GLY A 246 -18.65 7.27 6.75
C GLY A 246 -19.15 5.84 6.99
N GLU A 247 -19.08 4.96 6.00
CA GLU A 247 -19.51 3.57 6.08
C GLU A 247 -18.41 2.70 6.74
N PHE A 248 -18.27 2.81 8.08
CA PHE A 248 -17.41 1.93 8.87
C PHE A 248 -18.11 1.53 10.16
N ASP A 249 -17.85 0.29 10.63
CA ASP A 249 -18.46 -0.28 11.82
C ASP A 249 -17.41 -0.87 12.77
N LEU A 250 -17.10 -0.13 13.83
CA LEU A 250 -16.16 -0.58 14.86
C LEU A 250 -16.72 -1.72 15.70
N GLY A 251 -18.04 -1.79 15.86
CA GLY A 251 -18.72 -2.84 16.63
C GLY A 251 -18.60 -4.21 15.96
N ASN A 252 -18.74 -4.24 14.62
CA ASN A 252 -18.62 -5.47 13.84
C ASN A 252 -17.25 -6.11 13.98
N VAL A 253 -16.16 -5.32 14.10
CA VAL A 253 -14.79 -5.81 14.29
C VAL A 253 -14.71 -6.76 15.49
N PHE A 254 -15.19 -6.31 16.65
CA PHE A 254 -15.08 -7.08 17.89
C PHE A 254 -16.14 -8.18 18.02
N SER A 255 -17.32 -7.95 17.46
CA SER A 255 -18.40 -8.97 17.50
C SER A 255 -18.10 -10.16 16.58
N GLN A 256 -17.43 -9.93 15.45
CA GLN A 256 -17.11 -10.99 14.49
C GLN A 256 -15.81 -11.72 14.84
N LEU A 257 -14.74 -10.98 15.16
CA LEU A 257 -13.43 -11.59 15.43
C LEU A 257 -13.21 -11.97 16.89
N GLY A 258 -13.93 -11.32 17.83
CA GLY A 258 -13.57 -11.33 19.24
C GLY A 258 -12.35 -10.46 19.57
N PHE A 259 -12.15 -10.14 20.85
CA PHE A 259 -11.18 -9.12 21.25
C PHE A 259 -9.73 -9.45 20.87
N VAL A 260 -9.27 -10.68 21.12
CA VAL A 260 -7.87 -11.07 20.88
C VAL A 260 -7.54 -11.08 19.38
N ALA A 261 -8.40 -11.70 18.56
CA ALA A 261 -8.19 -11.76 17.13
C ALA A 261 -8.28 -10.35 16.51
N ALA A 262 -9.26 -9.53 16.93
CA ALA A 262 -9.38 -8.15 16.48
C ALA A 262 -8.11 -7.33 16.81
N ALA A 263 -7.60 -7.40 18.04
CA ALA A 263 -6.39 -6.70 18.44
C ALA A 263 -5.17 -7.12 17.62
N LEU A 264 -5.00 -8.43 17.35
CA LEU A 264 -3.89 -8.95 16.55
C LEU A 264 -4.03 -8.62 15.05
N THR A 265 -5.25 -8.62 14.54
CA THR A 265 -5.53 -8.18 13.17
C THR A 265 -5.19 -6.70 13.01
N ILE A 266 -5.70 -5.83 13.88
CA ILE A 266 -5.37 -4.40 13.90
C ILE A 266 -3.86 -4.20 14.01
N PHE A 267 -3.19 -4.92 14.90
CA PHE A 267 -1.73 -4.85 15.05
C PHE A 267 -0.99 -5.30 13.79
N SER A 268 -1.45 -6.35 13.10
CA SER A 268 -0.82 -6.84 11.88
C SER A 268 -0.97 -5.85 10.72
N PHE A 269 -2.14 -5.24 10.57
CA PHE A 269 -2.38 -4.19 9.59
C PHE A 269 -1.53 -2.96 9.89
N MET A 270 -1.48 -2.54 11.16
CA MET A 270 -0.63 -1.46 11.65
C MET A 270 0.85 -1.70 11.29
N LEU A 271 1.39 -2.90 11.53
CA LEU A 271 2.77 -3.21 11.17
C LEU A 271 3.00 -3.15 9.67
N THR A 272 2.05 -3.68 8.90
CA THR A 272 2.09 -3.67 7.44
C THR A 272 2.20 -2.25 6.90
N ASP A 273 1.26 -1.39 7.28
CA ASP A 273 1.19 0.01 6.85
C ASP A 273 2.42 0.79 7.29
N PHE A 274 2.81 0.60 8.53
CA PHE A 274 3.96 1.28 9.13
C PHE A 274 5.29 0.95 8.43
N PHE A 275 5.55 -0.34 8.11
CA PHE A 275 6.80 -0.72 7.45
C PHE A 275 6.81 -0.38 5.98
N ASP A 276 5.66 -0.40 5.31
CA ASP A 276 5.51 0.07 3.93
C ASP A 276 5.85 1.56 3.82
N THR A 277 5.25 2.38 4.69
CA THR A 277 5.53 3.83 4.75
C THR A 277 6.97 4.15 5.07
N ILE A 278 7.58 3.49 6.08
CA ILE A 278 8.98 3.76 6.43
C ILE A 278 9.92 3.38 5.29
N GLY A 279 9.71 2.22 4.67
CA GLY A 279 10.50 1.78 3.53
C GLY A 279 10.45 2.77 2.37
N THR A 280 9.24 3.19 2.02
CA THR A 280 8.98 4.19 0.98
C THR A 280 9.59 5.55 1.34
N ALA A 281 9.34 6.05 2.55
CA ALA A 281 9.84 7.35 2.99
C ALA A 281 11.38 7.41 2.98
N THR A 282 12.04 6.33 3.44
CA THR A 282 13.50 6.24 3.42
C THR A 282 14.03 6.25 1.99
N GLY A 283 13.51 5.38 1.13
CA GLY A 283 13.98 5.31 -0.26
C GLY A 283 13.76 6.61 -1.04
N ILE A 284 12.64 7.29 -0.83
CA ILE A 284 12.34 8.58 -1.48
C ILE A 284 13.22 9.69 -0.90
N ALA A 285 13.42 9.75 0.43
CA ALA A 285 14.26 10.77 1.05
C ALA A 285 15.73 10.65 0.61
N GLU A 286 16.26 9.42 0.52
CA GLU A 286 17.61 9.14 0.00
C GLU A 286 17.73 9.56 -1.46
N GLN A 287 16.81 9.15 -2.32
CA GLN A 287 16.81 9.49 -3.75
C GLN A 287 16.64 11.01 -4.00
N ALA A 288 15.87 11.68 -3.15
CA ALA A 288 15.65 13.12 -3.21
C ALA A 288 16.79 13.93 -2.57
N GLU A 289 17.81 13.27 -2.03
CA GLU A 289 18.92 13.91 -1.31
C GLU A 289 18.43 14.73 -0.11
N LEU A 290 17.37 14.26 0.57
CA LEU A 290 16.77 14.90 1.74
C LEU A 290 17.09 14.15 3.05
N ALA A 291 17.70 12.97 2.98
CA ALA A 291 18.20 12.23 4.13
C ALA A 291 19.54 12.81 4.59
N GLU A 292 19.80 12.83 5.91
CA GLU A 292 21.09 13.18 6.47
C GLU A 292 22.12 12.06 6.27
N GLU A 293 23.42 12.34 6.47
CA GLU A 293 24.52 11.37 6.25
C GLU A 293 24.39 10.13 7.12
N ASP A 294 23.74 10.21 8.27
CA ASP A 294 23.46 9.09 9.18
C ASP A 294 22.17 8.30 8.82
N GLY A 295 21.50 8.65 7.71
CA GLY A 295 20.25 8.07 7.28
C GLY A 295 19.00 8.64 7.97
N THR A 296 19.14 9.65 8.82
CA THR A 296 18.01 10.33 9.47
C THR A 296 17.19 11.12 8.45
N ILE A 297 15.87 11.03 8.53
CA ILE A 297 14.94 11.79 7.68
C ILE A 297 14.43 12.99 8.48
N PRO A 298 14.85 14.24 8.16
CA PRO A 298 14.42 15.44 8.89
C PRO A 298 12.90 15.59 8.87
N GLY A 299 12.28 15.73 10.04
CA GLY A 299 10.83 15.92 10.14
C GLY A 299 9.97 14.72 9.80
N VAL A 300 10.53 13.51 9.81
CA VAL A 300 9.83 12.24 9.57
C VAL A 300 8.59 12.06 10.45
N GLY A 301 8.55 12.65 11.65
CA GLY A 301 7.36 12.65 12.52
C GLY A 301 6.13 13.29 11.87
N ARG A 302 6.31 14.38 11.08
CA ARG A 302 5.22 15.02 10.35
C ARG A 302 4.72 14.15 9.17
N LEU A 303 5.66 13.53 8.47
CA LEU A 303 5.34 12.59 7.39
C LEU A 303 4.45 11.46 7.93
N LEU A 304 4.86 10.83 9.02
CA LEU A 304 4.11 9.72 9.60
C LEU A 304 2.82 10.12 10.29
N PHE A 305 2.75 11.35 10.79
CA PHE A 305 1.49 11.90 11.25
C PHE A 305 0.47 11.99 10.10
N VAL A 306 0.90 12.51 8.94
CA VAL A 306 0.02 12.58 7.76
C VAL A 306 -0.34 11.18 7.24
N ASP A 307 0.60 10.26 7.25
CA ASP A 307 0.40 8.88 6.83
C ASP A 307 -0.62 8.16 7.74
N SER A 308 -0.47 8.30 9.05
CA SER A 308 -1.46 7.76 10.03
C SER A 308 -2.87 8.35 9.84
N LEU A 309 -2.95 9.65 9.54
CA LEU A 309 -4.23 10.27 9.14
C LEU A 309 -4.76 9.67 7.85
N GLY A 310 -3.87 9.25 6.95
CA GLY A 310 -4.22 8.58 5.70
C GLY A 310 -4.95 7.27 5.93
N ALA A 311 -4.49 6.46 6.87
CA ALA A 311 -5.16 5.22 7.25
C ALA A 311 -6.56 5.52 7.84
N VAL A 312 -6.67 6.44 8.81
CA VAL A 312 -7.96 6.81 9.39
C VAL A 312 -8.92 7.36 8.34
N ALA A 313 -8.47 8.30 7.51
CA ALA A 313 -9.29 8.92 6.47
C ALA A 313 -9.72 7.92 5.41
N GLY A 314 -8.83 7.02 5.00
CA GLY A 314 -9.11 5.99 4.02
C GLY A 314 -10.13 4.96 4.51
N GLY A 315 -9.98 4.48 5.76
CA GLY A 315 -10.96 3.62 6.41
C GLY A 315 -12.32 4.31 6.56
N ALA A 316 -12.33 5.56 7.03
CA ALA A 316 -13.56 6.35 7.17
C ALA A 316 -14.23 6.69 5.84
N ALA A 317 -13.48 6.74 4.76
CA ALA A 317 -14.02 6.98 3.41
C ALA A 317 -14.40 5.69 2.67
N GLY A 318 -14.18 4.51 3.26
CA GLY A 318 -14.47 3.24 2.62
C GLY A 318 -13.53 2.88 1.47
N VAL A 319 -12.28 3.38 1.51
CA VAL A 319 -11.30 3.19 0.43
C VAL A 319 -10.03 2.47 0.90
N SER A 320 -10.07 1.87 2.11
CA SER A 320 -8.96 1.19 2.77
C SER A 320 -7.85 2.14 3.24
N SER A 321 -6.77 1.63 3.86
CA SER A 321 -5.66 2.46 4.33
C SER A 321 -4.98 3.18 3.18
N ASN A 322 -4.67 4.47 3.38
CA ASN A 322 -3.89 5.26 2.43
C ASN A 322 -2.49 5.48 2.99
N THR A 323 -1.50 5.07 2.25
CA THR A 323 -0.09 5.04 2.63
C THR A 323 0.79 5.79 1.63
N SER A 324 2.04 6.01 2.00
CA SER A 324 3.05 6.64 1.14
C SER A 324 3.44 5.74 -0.03
N TYR A 325 3.52 6.29 -1.24
CA TYR A 325 3.71 5.54 -2.50
C TYR A 325 5.14 5.63 -3.02
N ILE A 326 5.75 4.46 -3.26
CA ILE A 326 7.10 4.35 -3.83
C ILE A 326 7.18 4.90 -5.27
N GLU A 327 6.09 4.96 -5.99
CA GLU A 327 5.97 5.60 -7.30
C GLU A 327 6.37 7.08 -7.30
N SER A 328 6.39 7.72 -6.13
CA SER A 328 6.94 9.06 -5.94
C SER A 328 8.40 9.17 -6.41
N ALA A 329 9.14 8.07 -6.43
CA ALA A 329 10.49 7.98 -6.98
C ALA A 329 10.58 8.47 -8.43
N ALA A 330 9.51 8.29 -9.22
CA ALA A 330 9.46 8.76 -10.61
C ALA A 330 9.51 10.29 -10.70
N GLY A 331 8.78 10.99 -9.84
CA GLY A 331 8.85 12.46 -9.77
C GLY A 331 10.18 12.96 -9.20
N VAL A 332 10.73 12.26 -8.21
CA VAL A 332 12.06 12.58 -7.68
C VAL A 332 13.14 12.43 -8.75
N ALA A 333 13.04 11.42 -9.60
CA ALA A 333 13.94 11.24 -10.77
C ALA A 333 13.84 12.41 -11.76
N GLU A 334 12.68 13.06 -11.89
CA GLU A 334 12.47 14.29 -12.68
C GLU A 334 12.96 15.57 -11.98
N GLY A 335 13.49 15.47 -10.79
CA GLY A 335 14.03 16.58 -10.01
C GLY A 335 13.08 17.14 -8.94
N GLY A 336 11.99 16.46 -8.62
CA GLY A 336 11.13 16.79 -7.49
C GLY A 336 11.89 16.66 -6.16
N ARG A 337 11.85 17.70 -5.33
CA ARG A 337 12.60 17.77 -4.07
C ARG A 337 11.78 18.32 -2.92
N SER A 338 10.57 18.76 -3.18
CA SER A 338 9.76 19.46 -2.19
C SER A 338 8.33 18.95 -2.14
N GLY A 339 7.59 19.39 -1.10
CA GLY A 339 6.17 19.10 -0.96
C GLY A 339 5.29 19.65 -2.08
N LEU A 340 5.80 20.59 -2.89
CA LEU A 340 5.06 21.12 -4.03
C LEU A 340 4.78 20.02 -5.06
N THR A 341 5.71 19.07 -5.26
CA THR A 341 5.47 17.87 -6.07
C THR A 341 4.23 17.11 -5.57
N ALA A 342 4.14 16.84 -4.28
CA ALA A 342 2.99 16.14 -3.68
C ALA A 342 1.69 16.95 -3.81
N VAL A 343 1.74 18.27 -3.62
CA VAL A 343 0.57 19.16 -3.84
C VAL A 343 0.06 19.07 -5.27
N VAL A 344 0.95 19.06 -6.26
CA VAL A 344 0.57 18.91 -7.67
C VAL A 344 -0.11 17.56 -7.91
N VAL A 345 0.44 16.47 -7.37
CA VAL A 345 -0.20 15.14 -7.44
C VAL A 345 -1.61 15.20 -6.84
N GLY A 346 -1.74 15.81 -5.65
CA GLY A 346 -3.03 15.96 -4.97
C GLY A 346 -4.07 16.70 -5.80
N VAL A 347 -3.68 17.82 -6.41
CA VAL A 347 -4.56 18.58 -7.31
C VAL A 347 -5.00 17.75 -8.51
N LEU A 348 -4.08 16.97 -9.10
CA LEU A 348 -4.40 16.09 -10.23
C LEU A 348 -5.36 14.97 -9.83
N PHE A 349 -5.23 14.38 -8.63
CA PHE A 349 -6.21 13.43 -8.12
C PHE A 349 -7.59 14.06 -7.88
N LEU A 350 -7.65 15.28 -7.34
CA LEU A 350 -8.92 16.00 -7.18
C LEU A 350 -9.59 16.29 -8.53
N ILE A 351 -8.82 16.62 -9.56
CA ILE A 351 -9.34 16.75 -10.93
C ILE A 351 -9.80 15.40 -11.47
N ALA A 352 -9.06 14.32 -11.17
CA ALA A 352 -9.38 12.97 -11.63
C ALA A 352 -10.72 12.45 -11.08
N ILE A 353 -11.27 13.02 -10.00
CA ILE A 353 -12.61 12.68 -9.48
C ILE A 353 -13.67 12.74 -10.60
N PHE A 354 -13.58 13.70 -11.49
CA PHE A 354 -14.55 13.84 -12.60
C PHE A 354 -14.40 12.75 -13.68
N PHE A 355 -13.30 12.00 -13.67
CA PHE A 355 -13.03 10.89 -14.60
C PHE A 355 -13.25 9.52 -13.95
N THR A 356 -13.54 9.45 -12.65
CA THR A 356 -13.77 8.17 -11.95
C THR A 356 -14.96 7.36 -12.49
N PRO A 357 -16.01 7.95 -13.12
CA PRO A 357 -17.02 7.16 -13.79
C PRO A 357 -16.48 6.18 -14.84
N LEU A 358 -15.30 6.46 -15.44
CA LEU A 358 -14.64 5.53 -16.36
C LEU A 358 -14.24 4.21 -15.72
N ALA A 359 -14.06 4.18 -14.39
CA ALA A 359 -13.74 2.93 -13.68
C ALA A 359 -14.86 1.88 -13.83
N GLN A 360 -16.09 2.28 -14.07
CA GLN A 360 -17.23 1.38 -14.25
C GLN A 360 -17.12 0.47 -15.49
N ILE A 361 -16.32 0.87 -16.48
CA ILE A 361 -16.12 0.09 -17.71
C ILE A 361 -14.83 -0.76 -17.69
N VAL A 362 -14.03 -0.63 -16.62
CA VAL A 362 -12.76 -1.36 -16.50
C VAL A 362 -13.02 -2.72 -15.84
N PRO A 363 -12.85 -3.83 -16.56
CA PRO A 363 -13.05 -5.16 -15.98
C PRO A 363 -11.85 -5.59 -15.14
N LEU A 364 -12.04 -6.54 -14.22
CA LEU A 364 -10.97 -7.15 -13.39
C LEU A 364 -9.80 -7.66 -14.26
N GLN A 365 -10.09 -8.19 -15.44
CA GLN A 365 -9.11 -8.69 -16.40
C GLN A 365 -8.17 -7.60 -16.94
N ALA A 366 -8.56 -6.33 -16.86
CA ALA A 366 -7.70 -5.22 -17.24
C ALA A 366 -6.82 -4.73 -16.08
N THR A 367 -7.25 -4.89 -14.82
CA THR A 367 -6.47 -4.51 -13.62
C THR A 367 -5.57 -5.64 -13.12
N ALA A 368 -5.95 -6.90 -13.32
CA ALA A 368 -5.19 -8.08 -12.92
C ALA A 368 -3.71 -8.09 -13.41
N PRO A 369 -3.37 -7.72 -14.66
CA PRO A 369 -1.98 -7.60 -15.10
C PRO A 369 -1.15 -6.61 -14.28
N VAL A 370 -1.77 -5.52 -13.84
CA VAL A 370 -1.09 -4.52 -13.02
C VAL A 370 -0.81 -5.07 -11.63
N LEU A 371 -1.75 -5.80 -11.03
CA LEU A 371 -1.53 -6.48 -9.73
C LEU A 371 -0.37 -7.47 -9.80
N ILE A 372 -0.28 -8.25 -10.89
CA ILE A 372 0.82 -9.19 -11.12
C ILE A 372 2.16 -8.45 -11.17
N LEU A 373 2.23 -7.33 -11.90
CA LEU A 373 3.47 -6.57 -12.03
C LEU A 373 3.84 -5.86 -10.72
N VAL A 374 2.89 -5.25 -10.02
CA VAL A 374 3.14 -4.58 -8.74
C VAL A 374 3.62 -5.59 -7.70
N GLY A 375 3.00 -6.78 -7.62
CA GLY A 375 3.46 -7.84 -6.74
C GLY A 375 4.90 -8.26 -7.03
N PHE A 376 5.31 -8.34 -8.31
CA PHE A 376 6.70 -8.57 -8.72
C PHE A 376 7.64 -7.45 -8.23
N LEU A 377 7.23 -6.18 -8.36
CA LEU A 377 8.06 -5.06 -7.90
C LEU A 377 8.29 -5.08 -6.40
N MET A 378 7.26 -5.41 -5.60
CA MET A 378 7.39 -5.55 -4.14
C MET A 378 8.26 -6.76 -3.75
N ALA A 379 8.24 -7.84 -4.51
CA ALA A 379 9.05 -9.03 -4.25
C ALA A 379 10.56 -8.76 -4.29
N HIS A 380 11.01 -7.66 -4.89
CA HIS A 380 12.43 -7.26 -4.94
C HIS A 380 13.07 -7.15 -3.54
N LEU A 381 12.31 -6.83 -2.50
CA LEU A 381 12.79 -6.75 -1.12
C LEU A 381 13.38 -8.07 -0.61
N ILE A 382 13.10 -9.21 -1.25
CA ILE A 382 13.64 -10.53 -0.92
C ILE A 382 15.17 -10.56 -0.99
N MET A 383 15.77 -9.77 -1.87
CA MET A 383 17.24 -9.70 -2.06
C MET A 383 17.97 -9.18 -0.82
N GLY A 384 17.27 -8.49 0.06
CA GLY A 384 17.84 -8.01 1.32
C GLY A 384 17.71 -8.99 2.50
N ILE A 385 17.15 -10.20 2.29
CA ILE A 385 16.99 -11.23 3.34
C ILE A 385 18.09 -12.26 3.18
N ASP A 386 18.83 -12.51 4.26
CA ASP A 386 19.85 -13.58 4.28
C ASP A 386 19.20 -14.94 4.58
N PHE A 387 18.90 -15.68 3.53
CA PHE A 387 18.40 -17.05 3.65
C PHE A 387 19.49 -18.07 4.04
N GLY A 388 20.77 -17.69 4.04
CA GLY A 388 21.87 -18.50 4.56
C GLY A 388 21.88 -18.56 6.07
N ASP A 389 21.39 -17.53 6.76
CA ASP A 389 21.16 -17.55 8.21
C ASP A 389 19.79 -18.13 8.53
N PHE A 390 19.77 -19.31 9.17
CA PHE A 390 18.54 -19.97 9.58
C PHE A 390 17.70 -19.16 10.57
N GLU A 391 18.33 -18.31 11.42
CA GLU A 391 17.63 -17.49 12.40
C GLU A 391 16.76 -16.43 11.74
N GLU A 392 17.19 -15.93 10.58
CA GLU A 392 16.48 -14.89 9.83
C GLU A 392 15.68 -15.45 8.65
N GLY A 393 16.30 -16.33 7.87
CA GLY A 393 15.75 -16.84 6.62
C GLY A 393 14.49 -17.70 6.80
N PHE A 394 14.48 -18.60 7.80
CA PHE A 394 13.33 -19.49 7.99
C PHE A 394 12.07 -18.78 8.49
N PRO A 395 12.11 -17.90 9.51
CA PRO A 395 10.97 -17.08 9.89
C PRO A 395 10.49 -16.16 8.76
N ALA A 396 11.42 -15.58 8.01
CA ALA A 396 11.10 -14.75 6.85
C ALA A 396 10.36 -15.56 5.77
N LEU A 397 10.82 -16.78 5.47
CA LEU A 397 10.15 -17.67 4.52
C LEU A 397 8.72 -18.00 4.94
N LEU A 398 8.48 -18.29 6.22
CA LEU A 398 7.15 -18.56 6.74
C LEU A 398 6.24 -17.32 6.57
N THR A 399 6.74 -16.14 6.90
CA THR A 399 6.02 -14.88 6.71
C THR A 399 5.62 -14.70 5.23
N ILE A 400 6.58 -14.85 4.32
CA ILE A 400 6.41 -14.65 2.89
C ILE A 400 5.39 -15.64 2.31
N MET A 401 5.50 -16.91 2.66
CA MET A 401 4.70 -17.96 2.05
C MET A 401 3.28 -18.06 2.62
N LEU A 402 3.12 -17.87 3.92
CA LEU A 402 1.82 -18.07 4.56
C LEU A 402 0.83 -16.94 4.25
N MET A 403 1.27 -15.74 3.91
CA MET A 403 0.36 -14.65 3.50
C MET A 403 -0.46 -15.03 2.25
N PRO A 404 0.13 -15.33 1.10
CA PRO A 404 -0.63 -15.71 -0.08
C PRO A 404 -1.34 -17.06 0.06
N LEU A 405 -0.75 -18.05 0.75
CA LEU A 405 -1.34 -19.38 0.86
C LEU A 405 -2.55 -19.43 1.78
N THR A 406 -2.65 -18.54 2.75
CA THR A 406 -3.77 -18.49 3.70
C THR A 406 -4.75 -17.35 3.44
N PHE A 407 -4.41 -16.44 2.52
CA PHE A 407 -5.12 -15.16 2.32
C PHE A 407 -5.23 -14.30 3.58
N LYS A 408 -4.28 -14.47 4.52
CA LYS A 408 -4.25 -13.74 5.80
C LYS A 408 -2.87 -13.18 6.09
N ILE A 409 -2.73 -11.85 6.04
CA ILE A 409 -1.50 -11.14 6.45
C ILE A 409 -1.15 -11.50 7.89
N THR A 410 -2.14 -11.50 8.78
CA THR A 410 -2.00 -11.80 10.21
C THR A 410 -1.35 -13.17 10.46
N VAL A 411 -1.71 -14.19 9.67
CA VAL A 411 -1.12 -15.54 9.80
C VAL A 411 0.35 -15.55 9.42
N GLY A 412 0.70 -14.89 8.31
CA GLY A 412 2.10 -14.80 7.87
C GLY A 412 2.98 -14.07 8.88
N ILE A 413 2.55 -12.90 9.36
CA ILE A 413 3.27 -12.11 10.37
C ILE A 413 3.42 -12.92 11.67
N GLY A 414 2.31 -13.48 12.16
CA GLY A 414 2.30 -14.25 13.39
C GLY A 414 3.22 -15.46 13.36
N ALA A 415 3.17 -16.24 12.28
CA ALA A 415 4.03 -17.41 12.12
C ALA A 415 5.52 -17.03 12.10
N GLY A 416 5.89 -15.97 11.37
CA GLY A 416 7.27 -15.48 11.34
C GLY A 416 7.75 -15.02 12.71
N PHE A 417 6.94 -14.24 13.42
CA PHE A 417 7.30 -13.72 14.74
C PHE A 417 7.45 -14.83 15.78
N VAL A 418 6.50 -15.75 15.85
CA VAL A 418 6.55 -16.91 16.75
C VAL A 418 7.78 -17.77 16.45
N MET A 419 8.02 -18.06 15.18
CA MET A 419 9.15 -18.90 14.78
C MET A 419 10.49 -18.22 15.06
N TRP A 420 10.62 -16.91 14.83
CA TRP A 420 11.84 -16.17 15.14
C TRP A 420 12.16 -16.21 16.63
N VAL A 421 11.16 -15.94 17.50
CA VAL A 421 11.34 -16.04 18.96
C VAL A 421 11.69 -17.46 19.38
N LEU A 422 11.01 -18.47 18.84
CA LEU A 422 11.31 -19.87 19.12
C LEU A 422 12.75 -20.25 18.80
N ILE A 423 13.24 -19.87 17.61
CA ILE A 423 14.63 -20.16 17.19
C ILE A 423 15.62 -19.48 18.12
N LYS A 424 15.40 -18.22 18.51
CA LYS A 424 16.24 -17.49 19.46
C LYS A 424 16.30 -18.20 20.82
N VAL A 425 15.17 -18.71 21.31
CA VAL A 425 15.10 -19.48 22.56
C VAL A 425 15.89 -20.77 22.45
N VAL A 426 15.66 -21.56 21.40
CA VAL A 426 16.35 -22.87 21.19
C VAL A 426 17.85 -22.68 21.05
N LYS A 427 18.32 -21.60 20.44
CA LYS A 427 19.75 -21.26 20.34
C LYS A 427 20.35 -20.63 21.60
N GLY A 428 19.59 -20.50 22.69
CA GLY A 428 20.05 -19.89 23.94
C GLY A 428 20.22 -18.37 23.90
N LYS A 429 19.69 -17.73 22.86
CA LYS A 429 19.77 -16.29 22.60
C LYS A 429 18.50 -15.51 23.07
N ALA A 430 17.75 -16.05 24.03
CA ALA A 430 16.52 -15.45 24.51
C ALA A 430 16.67 -13.99 25.00
N ARG A 431 17.88 -13.62 25.45
CA ARG A 431 18.19 -12.24 25.89
C ARG A 431 18.29 -11.23 24.75
N GLU A 432 18.47 -11.68 23.50
CA GLU A 432 18.50 -10.83 22.32
C GLU A 432 17.09 -10.45 21.85
N VAL A 433 16.06 -11.16 22.36
CA VAL A 433 14.66 -10.89 21.98
C VAL A 433 14.15 -9.67 22.72
N HIS A 434 13.71 -8.66 21.96
CA HIS A 434 13.12 -7.46 22.54
C HIS A 434 11.84 -7.80 23.34
N PRO A 435 11.59 -7.17 24.52
CA PRO A 435 10.41 -7.50 25.34
C PRO A 435 9.07 -7.46 24.61
N LEU A 436 8.89 -6.50 23.68
CA LEU A 436 7.69 -6.41 22.86
C LEU A 436 7.48 -7.64 21.98
N MET A 437 8.55 -8.22 21.42
CA MET A 437 8.47 -9.43 20.60
C MET A 437 8.00 -10.65 21.40
N TRP A 438 8.32 -10.75 22.69
CA TRP A 438 7.77 -11.80 23.55
C TRP A 438 6.26 -11.67 23.73
N VAL A 439 5.78 -10.44 23.99
CA VAL A 439 4.35 -10.17 24.16
C VAL A 439 3.60 -10.51 22.88
N VAL A 440 4.11 -10.04 21.73
CA VAL A 440 3.50 -10.27 20.44
C VAL A 440 3.50 -11.74 20.05
N ALA A 441 4.64 -12.44 20.20
CA ALA A 441 4.73 -13.88 19.91
C ALA A 441 3.77 -14.71 20.79
N LEU A 442 3.65 -14.38 22.07
CA LEU A 442 2.69 -15.03 22.98
C LEU A 442 1.25 -14.78 22.53
N ALA A 443 0.93 -13.55 22.15
CA ALA A 443 -0.41 -13.20 21.67
C ALA A 443 -0.77 -13.95 20.37
N PHE A 444 0.20 -14.11 19.43
CA PHE A 444 0.00 -14.94 18.23
C PHE A 444 -0.12 -16.43 18.55
N LEU A 445 0.60 -16.95 19.53
CA LEU A 445 0.42 -18.33 20.01
C LEU A 445 -1.00 -18.55 20.54
N ILE A 446 -1.54 -17.60 21.32
CA ILE A 446 -2.93 -17.65 21.79
C ILE A 446 -3.89 -17.60 20.59
N TYR A 447 -3.64 -16.71 19.62
CA TYR A 447 -4.45 -16.61 18.40
C TYR A 447 -4.49 -17.94 17.64
N PHE A 448 -3.35 -18.56 17.38
CA PHE A 448 -3.29 -19.86 16.68
C PHE A 448 -3.91 -21.00 17.51
N GLY A 449 -3.86 -20.88 18.84
CA GLY A 449 -4.43 -21.85 19.77
C GLY A 449 -5.94 -21.69 20.04
N GLN A 450 -6.61 -20.63 19.53
CA GLN A 450 -8.00 -20.32 19.86
C GLN A 450 -8.97 -21.47 19.61
N ALA A 451 -8.82 -22.20 18.52
CA ALA A 451 -9.70 -23.34 18.19
C ALA A 451 -9.60 -24.44 19.27
N VAL A 452 -8.38 -24.75 19.73
CA VAL A 452 -8.14 -25.74 20.79
C VAL A 452 -8.61 -25.23 22.14
N LEU A 453 -8.36 -23.95 22.45
CA LEU A 453 -8.80 -23.30 23.69
C LEU A 453 -10.33 -23.27 23.79
N ASN A 454 -11.03 -22.91 22.71
CA ASN A 454 -12.49 -22.89 22.69
C ASN A 454 -13.09 -24.28 22.87
N GLN A 455 -12.49 -25.33 22.27
CA GLN A 455 -12.92 -26.71 22.48
C GLN A 455 -12.69 -27.15 23.95
N ALA A 456 -11.57 -26.76 24.55
CA ALA A 456 -11.26 -27.09 25.94
C ALA A 456 -12.16 -26.37 26.98
N ILE A 457 -12.63 -25.16 26.64
CA ILE A 457 -13.55 -24.38 27.50
C ILE A 457 -15.01 -24.87 27.37
N SER A 458 -15.39 -25.40 26.19
CA SER A 458 -16.73 -25.91 25.91
C SER A 458 -16.93 -27.37 26.29
N ALA A 459 -15.88 -28.09 26.66
CA ALA A 459 -15.89 -29.45 27.21
C ALA A 459 -15.92 -29.45 28.74
#